data_0e833963e72a8c2de0a0c7fcc78d6552
#
_entry.id   0e833963e72a8c2de0a0c7fcc78d6552
#
_cell.length_a   1.000
_cell.length_b   1.000
_cell.length_c   1.000
_cell.angle_alpha   90.00
_cell.angle_beta   90.00
_cell.angle_gamma   90.00
#
_symmetry.space_group_name_H-M   'P 1'
#
loop_
_entity.id
_entity.type
_entity.pdbx_description
1 polymer ?
#
loop_
_entity_poly.entity_id
_entity_poly.type
_entity_poly.pdbx_seq_one_letter_code
_entity_poly.pdbx_strand_id
1 'polypeptide(L)'
;MGIFSEISRIEGPEFRAEVDEIIWLLTHGSQLIPVKSEVITYLYDASFIEKRRFTSFVGGYARMDSIVQEVNRCDPSDKDTCDHALILIQTSKDHPLTMSELQMLNEVTRDLPPEAVIHWGVGINDDLKDKVFLMIVYSK
;
A
#
# COMPACT_ATOMS: atom_id res chain seq x y z
N MET A 1 -8.58 -10.76 -16.43
CA MET A 1 -7.96 -9.80 -15.53
C MET A 1 -8.24 -10.15 -14.09
N GLY A 2 -7.22 -10.26 -13.26
CA GLY A 2 -7.36 -10.71 -11.89
C GLY A 2 -7.28 -9.61 -10.84
N ILE A 3 -7.29 -8.32 -11.22
CA ILE A 3 -6.98 -7.26 -10.26
C ILE A 3 -7.61 -5.92 -10.64
N PHE A 4 -8.07 -5.21 -9.62
CA PHE A 4 -8.43 -3.80 -9.71
C PHE A 4 -7.23 -2.95 -9.26
N SER A 5 -6.87 -1.93 -10.04
CA SER A 5 -5.80 -1.02 -9.68
C SER A 5 -6.21 0.43 -9.92
N GLU A 6 -5.72 1.31 -9.07
CA GLU A 6 -5.94 2.74 -9.15
C GLU A 6 -4.67 3.48 -8.74
N ILE A 7 -4.24 4.43 -9.56
CA ILE A 7 -3.05 5.24 -9.28
C ILE A 7 -3.46 6.71 -9.29
N SER A 8 -3.15 7.41 -8.21
CA SER A 8 -3.51 8.83 -8.04
C SER A 8 -2.31 9.62 -7.54
N ARG A 9 -2.02 10.73 -8.20
CA ARG A 9 -1.03 11.70 -7.71
C ARG A 9 -1.79 12.80 -6.99
N ILE A 10 -1.36 13.10 -5.77
CA ILE A 10 -2.05 14.02 -4.86
C ILE A 10 -1.12 15.18 -4.51
N GLU A 11 -1.53 16.38 -4.88
CA GLU A 11 -0.82 17.62 -4.57
C GLU A 11 -1.80 18.79 -4.64
N GLY A 12 -1.37 19.97 -4.19
CA GLY A 12 -2.18 21.18 -4.27
C GLY A 12 -3.23 21.29 -3.16
N PRO A 13 -4.34 22.02 -3.42
CA PRO A 13 -5.30 22.36 -2.35
C PRO A 13 -5.98 21.17 -1.69
N GLU A 14 -6.12 20.06 -2.39
CA GLU A 14 -6.79 18.86 -1.89
C GLU A 14 -5.85 17.93 -1.12
N PHE A 15 -4.57 18.26 -1.06
CA PHE A 15 -3.55 17.41 -0.46
C PHE A 15 -3.89 17.00 0.97
N ARG A 16 -4.26 17.96 1.80
CA ARG A 16 -4.53 17.68 3.21
C ARG A 16 -5.73 16.76 3.41
N ALA A 17 -6.80 16.97 2.64
CA ALA A 17 -7.98 16.13 2.73
C ALA A 17 -7.68 14.69 2.31
N GLU A 18 -6.88 14.51 1.28
CA GLU A 18 -6.48 13.19 0.81
C GLU A 18 -5.55 12.49 1.79
N VAL A 19 -4.64 13.23 2.42
CA VAL A 19 -3.79 12.67 3.47
C VAL A 19 -4.62 12.25 4.68
N ASP A 20 -5.61 13.07 5.06
CA ASP A 20 -6.53 12.73 6.15
C ASP A 20 -7.26 11.40 5.88
N GLU A 21 -7.68 11.17 4.64
CA GLU A 21 -8.33 9.93 4.25
C GLU A 21 -7.38 8.73 4.36
N ILE A 22 -6.14 8.89 3.92
CA ILE A 22 -5.12 7.84 4.04
C ILE A 22 -4.89 7.50 5.51
N ILE A 23 -4.74 8.51 6.36
CA ILE A 23 -4.52 8.30 7.79
C ILE A 23 -5.71 7.61 8.44
N TRP A 24 -6.92 7.96 8.04
CA TRP A 24 -8.11 7.28 8.53
C TRP A 24 -8.05 5.78 8.24
N LEU A 25 -7.67 5.40 7.01
CA LEU A 25 -7.51 3.99 6.65
C LEU A 25 -6.45 3.29 7.49
N LEU A 26 -5.37 4.01 7.84
CA LEU A 26 -4.27 3.45 8.61
C LEU A 26 -4.59 3.26 10.09
N THR A 27 -5.51 4.05 10.63
CA THR A 27 -5.76 4.10 12.07
C THR A 27 -7.09 3.49 12.50
N HIS A 28 -7.99 3.22 11.56
CA HIS A 28 -9.31 2.65 11.87
C HIS A 28 -9.36 1.17 11.51
N GLY A 29 -10.13 0.43 12.30
CA GLY A 29 -10.26 -1.01 12.13
C GLY A 29 -9.23 -1.79 12.93
N SER A 30 -9.20 -3.10 12.71
CA SER A 30 -8.27 -3.99 13.41
C SER A 30 -6.90 -3.95 12.75
N GLN A 31 -5.89 -3.60 13.52
CA GLN A 31 -4.52 -3.49 13.04
C GLN A 31 -3.68 -4.63 13.63
N LEU A 32 -3.08 -5.48 12.78
CA LEU A 32 -2.14 -6.51 13.22
C LEU A 32 -0.74 -5.92 13.42
N ILE A 33 -0.32 -5.09 12.48
CA ILE A 33 0.92 -4.31 12.56
C ILE A 33 0.53 -2.85 12.33
N PRO A 34 0.43 -2.05 13.39
CA PRO A 34 0.04 -0.65 13.23
C PRO A 34 1.15 0.19 12.63
N VAL A 35 0.77 1.19 11.86
CA VAL A 35 1.71 2.15 11.30
C VAL A 35 2.18 3.08 12.41
N LYS A 36 3.47 3.38 12.43
CA LYS A 36 4.06 4.27 13.44
C LYS A 36 3.57 5.71 13.29
N SER A 37 3.46 6.44 14.40
CA SER A 37 2.97 7.82 14.39
C SER A 37 3.82 8.77 13.55
N GLU A 38 5.09 8.52 13.40
CA GLU A 38 6.00 9.34 12.58
C GLU A 38 5.61 9.31 11.09
N VAL A 39 4.92 8.27 10.63
CA VAL A 39 4.41 8.20 9.26
C VAL A 39 3.40 9.30 8.99
N ILE A 40 2.58 9.62 9.98
CA ILE A 40 1.59 10.70 9.87
C ILE A 40 2.29 12.02 9.55
N THR A 41 3.38 12.31 10.26
CA THR A 41 4.17 13.52 10.03
C THR A 41 4.73 13.56 8.60
N TYR A 42 5.29 12.45 8.12
CA TYR A 42 5.82 12.40 6.77
C TYR A 42 4.77 12.71 5.72
N LEU A 43 3.58 12.16 5.89
CA LEU A 43 2.53 12.33 4.90
C LEU A 43 2.07 13.80 4.83
N TYR A 44 1.93 14.47 5.98
CA TYR A 44 1.53 15.87 5.99
C TYR A 44 2.62 16.81 5.48
N ASP A 45 3.89 16.46 5.70
CA ASP A 45 5.01 17.31 5.31
C ASP A 45 5.48 17.09 3.87
N ALA A 46 4.96 16.08 3.19
CA ALA A 46 5.36 15.77 1.83
C ALA A 46 4.91 16.87 0.86
N SER A 47 5.69 17.10 -0.20
CA SER A 47 5.34 18.03 -1.27
C SER A 47 4.21 17.46 -2.14
N PHE A 48 4.26 16.17 -2.36
CA PHE A 48 3.19 15.43 -3.03
C PHE A 48 3.27 13.96 -2.64
N ILE A 49 2.19 13.24 -2.89
CA ILE A 49 2.16 11.78 -2.72
C ILE A 49 1.61 11.13 -3.99
N GLU A 50 2.06 9.92 -4.28
CA GLU A 50 1.45 9.07 -5.29
C GLU A 50 0.85 7.87 -4.57
N LYS A 51 -0.46 7.74 -4.63
CA LYS A 51 -1.21 6.66 -3.99
C LYS A 51 -1.58 5.62 -5.03
N ARG A 52 -1.26 4.36 -4.76
CA ARG A 52 -1.59 3.22 -5.62
C ARG A 52 -2.38 2.21 -4.81
N ARG A 53 -3.50 1.79 -5.34
CA ARG A 53 -4.39 0.84 -4.68
C ARG A 53 -4.58 -0.36 -5.58
N PHE A 54 -4.43 -1.55 -5.02
CA PHE A 54 -4.58 -2.81 -5.74
C PHE A 54 -5.47 -3.73 -4.93
N THR A 55 -6.48 -4.31 -5.56
CA THR A 55 -7.33 -5.32 -4.94
C THR A 55 -7.39 -6.51 -5.87
N SER A 56 -7.06 -7.69 -5.36
CA SER A 56 -7.16 -8.90 -6.18
C SER A 56 -8.61 -9.25 -6.43
N PHE A 57 -8.94 -9.66 -7.66
CA PHE A 57 -10.23 -10.29 -7.97
C PHE A 57 -10.15 -11.80 -7.77
N VAL A 58 -8.93 -12.36 -7.87
CA VAL A 58 -8.65 -13.77 -7.64
C VAL A 58 -8.37 -13.97 -6.16
N GLY A 59 -8.98 -14.97 -5.56
CA GLY A 59 -8.72 -15.33 -4.17
C GLY A 59 -7.73 -16.47 -4.07
N GLY A 60 -7.51 -16.97 -2.84
CA GLY A 60 -6.67 -18.12 -2.58
C GLY A 60 -5.18 -17.86 -2.82
N TYR A 61 -4.47 -18.88 -3.27
CA TYR A 61 -3.01 -18.81 -3.39
C TYR A 61 -2.51 -17.82 -4.43
N ALA A 62 -3.31 -17.51 -5.44
CA ALA A 62 -2.90 -16.63 -6.53
C ALA A 62 -3.11 -15.14 -6.22
N ARG A 63 -3.73 -14.79 -5.11
CA ARG A 63 -4.13 -13.42 -4.83
C ARG A 63 -2.96 -12.45 -4.75
N MET A 64 -1.90 -12.83 -4.02
CA MET A 64 -0.73 -11.95 -3.87
C MET A 64 0.11 -11.93 -5.15
N ASP A 65 0.25 -13.06 -5.82
CA ASP A 65 0.98 -13.13 -7.08
C ASP A 65 0.36 -12.18 -8.12
N SER A 66 -0.96 -12.14 -8.21
CA SER A 66 -1.65 -11.25 -9.15
C SER A 66 -1.38 -9.77 -8.82
N ILE A 67 -1.30 -9.42 -7.54
CA ILE A 67 -0.99 -8.06 -7.12
C ILE A 67 0.46 -7.69 -7.46
N VAL A 68 1.41 -8.55 -7.15
CA VAL A 68 2.82 -8.30 -7.43
C VAL A 68 3.06 -8.12 -8.92
N GLN A 69 2.43 -8.94 -9.75
CA GLN A 69 2.52 -8.80 -11.20
C GLN A 69 1.97 -7.45 -11.67
N GLU A 70 0.84 -7.02 -11.11
CA GLU A 70 0.24 -5.74 -11.50
C GLU A 70 1.09 -4.56 -11.04
N VAL A 71 1.66 -4.62 -9.84
CA VAL A 71 2.57 -3.57 -9.34
C VAL A 71 3.77 -3.45 -10.27
N ASN A 72 4.34 -4.56 -10.70
CA ASN A 72 5.50 -4.56 -11.59
C ASN A 72 5.16 -4.09 -13.00
N ARG A 73 3.93 -4.30 -13.44
CA ARG A 73 3.48 -3.86 -14.76
C ARG A 73 3.22 -2.36 -14.83
N CYS A 74 2.80 -1.75 -13.72
CA CYS A 74 2.54 -0.32 -13.67
C CYS A 74 3.86 0.45 -13.71
N ASP A 75 3.90 1.49 -14.56
CA ASP A 75 5.08 2.35 -14.67
C ASP A 75 5.00 3.47 -13.63
N PRO A 76 5.83 3.45 -12.59
CA PRO A 76 5.77 4.43 -11.52
C PRO A 76 6.62 5.65 -11.82
N SER A 77 5.97 6.77 -12.10
CA SER A 77 6.70 8.00 -12.39
C SER A 77 7.51 8.53 -11.20
N ASP A 78 7.07 8.25 -9.96
CA ASP A 78 7.68 8.83 -8.77
C ASP A 78 8.43 7.83 -7.89
N LYS A 79 8.42 6.56 -8.25
CA LYS A 79 9.05 5.48 -7.50
C LYS A 79 10.55 5.72 -7.27
N ASP A 80 11.24 6.20 -8.30
CA ASP A 80 12.69 6.35 -8.27
C ASP A 80 13.16 7.58 -7.49
N THR A 81 12.24 8.47 -7.13
CA THR A 81 12.56 9.73 -6.46
C THR A 81 11.88 9.90 -5.11
N CYS A 82 11.14 8.89 -4.62
CA CYS A 82 10.47 9.00 -3.34
C CYS A 82 11.44 8.94 -2.17
N ASP A 83 11.11 9.64 -1.09
CA ASP A 83 11.85 9.60 0.17
C ASP A 83 11.29 8.55 1.12
N HIS A 84 9.99 8.31 1.06
CA HIS A 84 9.28 7.36 1.90
C HIS A 84 8.31 6.55 1.08
N ALA A 85 8.17 5.28 1.43
CA ALA A 85 7.15 4.40 0.87
C ALA A 85 6.39 3.76 2.02
N LEU A 86 5.07 3.93 2.03
CA LEU A 86 4.19 3.28 2.99
C LEU A 86 3.44 2.17 2.28
N ILE A 87 3.49 0.97 2.84
CA ILE A 87 2.82 -0.19 2.27
C ILE A 87 1.82 -0.69 3.30
N LEU A 88 0.54 -0.61 2.95
CA LEU A 88 -0.56 -1.12 3.77
C LEU A 88 -1.14 -2.34 3.10
N ILE A 89 -1.25 -3.43 3.87
CA ILE A 89 -1.81 -4.69 3.40
C ILE A 89 -3.02 -5.02 4.25
N GLN A 90 -4.12 -5.41 3.61
CA GLN A 90 -5.32 -5.85 4.31
C GLN A 90 -5.76 -7.20 3.79
N THR A 91 -6.14 -8.07 4.72
CA THR A 91 -6.74 -9.37 4.46
C THR A 91 -7.89 -9.58 5.42
N SER A 92 -8.76 -10.56 5.15
CA SER A 92 -9.80 -10.92 6.10
C SER A 92 -9.22 -11.75 7.25
N LYS A 93 -9.95 -11.82 8.35
CA LYS A 93 -9.57 -12.61 9.52
C LYS A 93 -9.45 -14.10 9.18
N ASP A 94 -10.33 -14.61 8.31
CA ASP A 94 -10.38 -16.03 7.95
C ASP A 94 -9.34 -16.42 6.89
N HIS A 95 -8.75 -15.44 6.22
CA HIS A 95 -7.73 -15.65 5.19
C HIS A 95 -6.53 -14.74 5.45
N PRO A 96 -5.81 -14.96 6.56
CA PRO A 96 -4.73 -14.07 6.97
C PRO A 96 -3.54 -14.11 6.01
N LEU A 97 -2.74 -13.07 6.08
CA LEU A 97 -1.52 -12.96 5.30
C LEU A 97 -0.53 -14.07 5.69
N THR A 98 0.03 -14.77 4.71
CA THR A 98 0.98 -15.86 4.94
C THR A 98 2.42 -15.36 4.82
N MET A 99 3.36 -16.15 5.35
CA MET A 99 4.79 -15.85 5.21
C MET A 99 5.23 -15.84 3.74
N SER A 100 4.69 -16.75 2.93
CA SER A 100 4.99 -16.77 1.49
C SER A 100 4.55 -15.48 0.82
N GLU A 101 3.39 -14.96 1.19
CA GLU A 101 2.87 -13.72 0.65
C GLU A 101 3.73 -12.52 1.06
N LEU A 102 4.20 -12.50 2.31
CA LEU A 102 5.11 -11.45 2.77
C LEU A 102 6.42 -11.46 2.00
N GLN A 103 6.94 -12.64 1.68
CA GLN A 103 8.16 -12.77 0.87
C GLN A 103 7.96 -12.23 -0.54
N MET A 104 6.80 -12.46 -1.14
CA MET A 104 6.47 -11.94 -2.46
C MET A 104 6.48 -10.41 -2.49
N LEU A 105 6.17 -9.77 -1.39
CA LEU A 105 6.15 -8.30 -1.31
C LEU A 105 7.54 -7.67 -1.42
N ASN A 106 8.61 -8.43 -1.26
CA ASN A 106 9.96 -7.93 -1.50
C ASN A 106 10.12 -7.46 -2.95
N GLU A 107 9.39 -8.05 -3.89
CA GLU A 107 9.40 -7.63 -5.28
C GLU A 107 8.85 -6.21 -5.45
N VAL A 108 7.92 -5.79 -4.58
CA VAL A 108 7.31 -4.46 -4.65
C VAL A 108 8.30 -3.37 -4.26
N THR A 109 9.21 -3.66 -3.35
CA THR A 109 10.16 -2.69 -2.80
C THR A 109 11.53 -2.74 -3.44
N ARG A 110 11.78 -3.72 -4.30
CA ARG A 110 13.11 -3.99 -4.85
C ARG A 110 13.74 -2.81 -5.58
N ASP A 111 12.92 -2.07 -6.33
CA ASP A 111 13.41 -1.01 -7.20
C ASP A 111 13.35 0.38 -6.58
N LEU A 112 13.04 0.47 -5.28
CA LEU A 112 13.00 1.75 -4.58
C LEU A 112 14.42 2.30 -4.37
N PRO A 113 14.58 3.65 -4.27
CA PRO A 113 15.89 4.23 -3.97
C PRO A 113 16.48 3.65 -2.69
N PRO A 114 17.80 3.43 -2.61
CA PRO A 114 18.42 2.87 -1.42
C PRO A 114 18.20 3.69 -0.15
N GLU A 115 18.02 5.00 -0.28
CA GLU A 115 17.80 5.91 0.84
C GLU A 115 16.33 5.99 1.27
N ALA A 116 15.41 5.44 0.47
CA ALA A 116 13.99 5.51 0.79
C ALA A 116 13.68 4.75 2.07
N VAL A 117 12.90 5.37 2.94
CA VAL A 117 12.45 4.73 4.19
C VAL A 117 11.12 4.03 3.90
N ILE A 118 11.07 2.73 4.21
CA ILE A 118 9.89 1.91 3.94
C ILE A 118 9.16 1.65 5.26
N HIS A 119 7.86 1.92 5.26
CA HIS A 119 6.99 1.70 6.41
C HIS A 119 5.93 0.67 6.03
N TRP A 120 5.57 -0.19 6.98
CA TRP A 120 4.61 -1.28 6.76
C TRP A 120 3.46 -1.16 7.75
N GLY A 121 2.26 -1.47 7.27
CA GLY A 121 1.09 -1.67 8.09
C GLY A 121 0.32 -2.88 7.60
N VAL A 122 -0.22 -3.67 8.52
CA VAL A 122 -1.04 -4.83 8.20
C VAL A 122 -2.34 -4.73 8.99
N GLY A 123 -3.45 -4.77 8.30
CA GLY A 123 -4.76 -4.65 8.90
C GLY A 123 -5.71 -5.75 8.46
N ILE A 124 -6.88 -5.77 9.09
CA ILE A 124 -7.94 -6.74 8.80
C ILE A 124 -9.13 -6.02 8.22
N ASN A 125 -9.65 -6.54 7.09
CA ASN A 125 -10.87 -6.09 6.46
C ASN A 125 -11.64 -7.32 5.99
N ASP A 126 -12.67 -7.71 6.74
CA ASP A 126 -13.41 -8.93 6.47
C ASP A 126 -14.24 -8.89 5.19
N ASP A 127 -14.49 -7.70 4.64
CA ASP A 127 -15.18 -7.56 3.36
C ASP A 127 -14.37 -8.11 2.19
N LEU A 128 -13.07 -8.29 2.37
CA LEU A 128 -12.18 -8.85 1.33
C LEU A 128 -12.41 -10.35 1.10
N LYS A 129 -12.90 -11.06 2.11
CA LYS A 129 -13.06 -12.52 2.06
C LYS A 129 -11.71 -13.20 1.82
N ASP A 130 -11.53 -13.89 0.69
CA ASP A 130 -10.25 -14.54 0.35
C ASP A 130 -9.33 -13.69 -0.51
N LYS A 131 -9.67 -12.43 -0.72
CA LYS A 131 -8.89 -11.49 -1.51
C LYS A 131 -7.91 -10.71 -0.64
N VAL A 132 -7.01 -9.98 -1.27
CA VAL A 132 -6.05 -9.12 -0.58
C VAL A 132 -6.11 -7.71 -1.17
N PHE A 133 -5.95 -6.72 -0.30
CA PHE A 133 -5.82 -5.32 -0.67
C PHE A 133 -4.41 -4.84 -0.33
N LEU A 134 -3.80 -4.13 -1.27
CA LEU A 134 -2.49 -3.50 -1.09
C LEU A 134 -2.60 -2.03 -1.47
N MET A 135 -2.14 -1.16 -0.58
CA MET A 135 -2.00 0.26 -0.89
C MET A 135 -0.54 0.66 -0.71
N ILE A 136 0.02 1.33 -1.71
CA ILE A 136 1.38 1.86 -1.66
C ILE A 136 1.28 3.37 -1.77
N VAL A 137 1.90 4.08 -0.83
CA VAL A 137 1.96 5.56 -0.85
C VAL A 137 3.43 5.95 -0.95
N TYR A 138 3.83 6.47 -2.10
CA TYR A 138 5.14 7.06 -2.29
C TYR A 138 5.05 8.53 -1.95
N SER A 139 5.97 9.03 -1.13
CA SER A 139 5.97 10.44 -0.75
C SER A 139 7.34 11.07 -0.93
N LYS A 140 7.32 12.38 -1.17
CA LYS A 140 8.54 13.16 -1.35
C LYS A 140 8.43 14.53 -0.67
#